data_0f09d424143c2282aa970391f410c829
#
_entry.id   0f09d424143c2282aa970391f410c829
#
_cell.length_a   1.000
_cell.length_b   1.000
_cell.length_c   1.000
_cell.angle_alpha   90.00
_cell.angle_beta   90.00
_cell.angle_gamma   90.00
#
_symmetry.space_group_name_H-M   'P 1'
#
loop_
_entity.id
_entity.type
_entity.pdbx_description
1 polymer ?
#
loop_
_entity_poly.entity_id
_entity_poly.type
_entity_poly.pdbx_seq_one_letter_code
_entity_poly.pdbx_strand_id
1 'polypeptide(L)'
;MQISPQQLTEAKQLPAAMRGFLLTRSTRDRNNHIEVCLWLKTPAGPVQLIVSNERAVFFVEQTAAPQAESALNQEAIYLDEIKPVALKAFNQVSVVALYFSTLREFYQAREVLKQWGIKCYEDDIRPDDRFLMERFITADITFAGQKANVLLTGSHQYRRFEQAKCKRVDKALQKDITLTTVSLDIECSMSGELYSIGLYSEHCQQVLMIADQQEITREQAKTTDIDIVWQADEKQLLTNLLLWFSDHDP
;
A
#
# COMPACT_ATOMS: atom_id res chain seq x y z
N MET A 1 -44.95 18.65 -15.99
CA MET A 1 -43.72 19.44 -15.88
C MET A 1 -42.73 18.81 -16.86
N GLN A 2 -42.58 19.38 -18.06
CA GLN A 2 -41.68 18.83 -19.09
C GLN A 2 -40.26 19.28 -18.79
N ILE A 3 -39.36 18.34 -18.62
CA ILE A 3 -37.92 18.61 -18.45
C ILE A 3 -37.37 19.00 -19.82
N SER A 4 -36.74 20.18 -19.90
CA SER A 4 -36.18 20.69 -21.14
C SER A 4 -35.00 19.83 -21.64
N PRO A 5 -34.81 19.70 -22.98
CA PRO A 5 -33.70 18.94 -23.53
C PRO A 5 -32.29 19.40 -23.14
N GLN A 6 -32.16 20.62 -22.63
CA GLN A 6 -30.87 21.16 -22.16
C GLN A 6 -30.41 20.63 -20.79
N GLN A 7 -31.30 20.03 -19.99
CA GLN A 7 -30.94 19.40 -18.72
C GLN A 7 -30.44 17.94 -18.85
N LEU A 8 -30.55 17.37 -20.04
CA LEU A 8 -30.05 16.02 -20.35
C LEU A 8 -28.58 16.01 -20.86
N THR A 9 -27.97 17.17 -21.08
CA THR A 9 -26.64 17.26 -21.70
C THR A 9 -25.50 17.37 -20.67
N GLU A 10 -25.79 17.47 -19.38
CA GLU A 10 -24.80 17.29 -18.32
C GLU A 10 -24.79 15.86 -17.75
N ALA A 11 -24.84 14.86 -18.62
CA ALA A 11 -24.31 13.55 -18.27
C ALA A 11 -22.83 13.77 -17.99
N LYS A 12 -22.44 13.89 -16.70
CA LYS A 12 -21.04 13.92 -16.24
C LYS A 12 -20.35 12.81 -16.99
N GLN A 13 -19.56 13.15 -18.01
CA GLN A 13 -18.67 12.21 -18.67
C GLN A 13 -17.83 11.60 -17.57
N LEU A 14 -18.10 10.34 -17.21
CA LEU A 14 -17.22 9.57 -16.36
C LEU A 14 -15.82 9.67 -16.98
N PRO A 15 -14.81 10.13 -16.24
CA PRO A 15 -13.47 10.24 -16.78
C PRO A 15 -13.10 8.90 -17.40
N ALA A 16 -12.50 8.93 -18.59
CA ALA A 16 -12.10 7.73 -19.31
C ALA A 16 -11.31 6.82 -18.36
N ALA A 17 -11.65 5.55 -18.32
CA ALA A 17 -10.97 4.60 -17.45
C ALA A 17 -9.49 4.55 -17.83
N MET A 18 -8.62 4.77 -16.86
CA MET A 18 -7.16 4.73 -16.98
C MET A 18 -6.63 3.40 -16.49
N ARG A 19 -5.41 3.07 -16.88
CA ARG A 19 -4.72 1.85 -16.47
C ARG A 19 -3.41 2.20 -15.78
N GLY A 20 -3.05 1.43 -14.76
CA GLY A 20 -1.78 1.52 -14.08
C GLY A 20 -1.37 0.19 -13.46
N PHE A 21 -0.11 0.09 -13.13
CA PHE A 21 0.49 -1.04 -12.43
C PHE A 21 0.66 -0.68 -10.95
N LEU A 22 0.15 -1.53 -10.07
CA LEU A 22 0.22 -1.33 -8.62
C LEU A 22 1.67 -1.51 -8.14
N LEU A 23 2.22 -0.47 -7.54
CA LEU A 23 3.54 -0.48 -6.91
C LEU A 23 3.46 -0.79 -5.43
N THR A 24 2.59 -0.06 -4.72
CA THR A 24 2.41 -0.24 -3.28
C THR A 24 1.03 0.20 -2.83
N ARG A 25 0.66 -0.21 -1.62
CA ARG A 25 -0.63 0.06 -0.99
C ARG A 25 -0.49 0.34 0.49
N SER A 26 -1.45 1.08 1.02
CA SER A 26 -1.58 1.33 2.45
C SER A 26 -3.01 1.69 2.80
N THR A 27 -3.34 1.62 4.08
CA THR A 27 -4.62 2.08 4.62
C THR A 27 -4.40 3.13 5.70
N ARG A 28 -5.38 4.01 5.86
CA ARG A 28 -5.41 4.98 6.95
C ARG A 28 -6.84 5.33 7.31
N ASP A 29 -7.04 5.78 8.54
CA ASP A 29 -8.29 6.41 8.96
C ASP A 29 -8.31 7.88 8.59
N ARG A 30 -9.39 8.32 7.94
CA ARG A 30 -9.65 9.72 7.63
C ARG A 30 -11.14 10.01 7.72
N ASN A 31 -11.51 11.06 8.47
CA ASN A 31 -12.89 11.47 8.66
C ASN A 31 -13.80 10.30 9.13
N ASN A 32 -13.33 9.48 10.06
CA ASN A 32 -14.00 8.28 10.58
C ASN A 32 -14.30 7.20 9.53
N HIS A 33 -13.51 7.13 8.46
CA HIS A 33 -13.61 6.10 7.45
C HIS A 33 -12.22 5.60 7.04
N ILE A 34 -12.17 4.36 6.60
CA ILE A 34 -10.95 3.80 6.03
C ILE A 34 -10.77 4.31 4.59
N GLU A 35 -9.59 4.84 4.33
CA GLU A 35 -9.10 5.11 2.97
C GLU A 35 -8.05 4.07 2.61
N VAL A 36 -8.21 3.44 1.44
CA VAL A 36 -7.17 2.63 0.80
C VAL A 36 -6.42 3.53 -0.17
N CYS A 37 -5.11 3.65 0.03
CA CYS A 37 -4.20 4.40 -0.81
C CYS A 37 -3.42 3.43 -1.69
N LEU A 38 -3.50 3.60 -3.02
CA LEU A 38 -2.78 2.78 -3.99
C LEU A 38 -1.83 3.67 -4.78
N TRP A 39 -0.57 3.27 -4.91
CA TRP A 39 0.39 3.92 -5.78
C TRP A 39 0.59 3.10 -7.05
N LEU A 40 0.48 3.75 -8.19
CA LEU A 40 0.51 3.12 -9.50
C LEU A 40 1.59 3.76 -10.39
N LYS A 41 2.30 2.93 -11.14
CA LYS A 41 3.02 3.35 -12.34
C LYS A 41 2.06 3.40 -13.51
N THR A 42 2.05 4.52 -14.25
CA THR A 42 1.28 4.67 -15.48
C THR A 42 2.18 5.21 -16.59
N PRO A 43 1.81 5.08 -17.88
CA PRO A 43 2.59 5.66 -18.98
C PRO A 43 2.76 7.18 -18.88
N ALA A 44 1.90 7.86 -18.12
CA ALA A 44 1.94 9.31 -17.94
C ALA A 44 2.47 9.71 -16.54
N GLY A 45 3.27 8.83 -15.90
CA GLY A 45 3.93 9.05 -14.62
C GLY A 45 3.16 8.44 -13.43
N PRO A 46 3.66 8.68 -12.20
CA PRO A 46 3.10 8.10 -10.99
C PRO A 46 1.71 8.64 -10.66
N VAL A 47 0.88 7.76 -10.13
CA VAL A 47 -0.50 8.07 -9.74
C VAL A 47 -0.77 7.53 -8.35
N GLN A 48 -1.40 8.36 -7.52
CA GLN A 48 -1.98 7.94 -6.25
C GLN A 48 -3.50 7.86 -6.37
N LEU A 49 -4.07 6.72 -6.01
CA LEU A 49 -5.51 6.55 -5.89
C LEU A 49 -5.91 6.55 -4.43
N ILE A 50 -6.96 7.28 -4.11
CA ILE A 50 -7.62 7.25 -2.80
C ILE A 50 -9.00 6.62 -3.00
N VAL A 51 -9.16 5.42 -2.47
CA VAL A 51 -10.46 4.75 -2.40
C VAL A 51 -11.00 4.99 -1.00
N SER A 52 -12.10 5.72 -0.92
CA SER A 52 -12.70 6.13 0.35
C SER A 52 -13.89 5.25 0.72
N ASN A 53 -14.25 5.27 2.01
CA ASN A 53 -15.40 4.57 2.58
C ASN A 53 -15.29 3.03 2.46
N GLU A 54 -14.08 2.49 2.50
CA GLU A 54 -13.88 1.06 2.66
C GLU A 54 -14.11 0.67 4.13
N ARG A 55 -14.45 -0.61 4.35
CA ARG A 55 -14.66 -1.16 5.69
C ARG A 55 -13.68 -2.30 5.94
N ALA A 56 -13.16 -2.37 7.16
CA ALA A 56 -12.44 -3.55 7.62
C ALA A 56 -13.43 -4.63 8.05
N VAL A 57 -13.05 -5.88 7.94
CA VAL A 57 -13.90 -7.02 8.30
C VAL A 57 -13.06 -8.19 8.79
N PHE A 58 -13.55 -8.85 9.82
CA PHE A 58 -13.14 -10.20 10.21
C PHE A 58 -14.39 -11.02 10.60
N PHE A 59 -14.21 -12.29 10.90
CA PHE A 59 -15.33 -13.18 11.13
C PHE A 59 -15.24 -13.81 12.52
N VAL A 60 -16.42 -14.11 13.08
CA VAL A 60 -16.58 -14.94 14.28
C VAL A 60 -17.60 -16.05 14.00
N GLU A 61 -17.60 -17.10 14.85
CA GLU A 61 -18.64 -18.13 14.74
C GLU A 61 -20.02 -17.53 14.93
N GLN A 62 -21.00 -17.98 14.17
CA GLN A 62 -22.35 -17.45 14.22
C GLN A 62 -22.95 -17.55 15.65
N THR A 63 -22.62 -18.61 16.37
CA THR A 63 -23.06 -18.81 17.75
C THR A 63 -22.43 -17.85 18.75
N ALA A 64 -21.24 -17.32 18.44
CA ALA A 64 -20.51 -16.36 19.27
C ALA A 64 -20.91 -14.89 18.98
N ALA A 65 -21.70 -14.62 17.94
CA ALA A 65 -22.05 -13.27 17.53
C ALA A 65 -22.70 -12.42 18.64
N PRO A 66 -23.70 -12.93 19.42
CA PRO A 66 -24.29 -12.14 20.50
C PRO A 66 -23.29 -11.79 21.61
N GLN A 67 -22.39 -12.72 21.93
CA GLN A 67 -21.34 -12.49 22.92
C GLN A 67 -20.32 -11.47 22.41
N ALA A 68 -19.94 -11.54 21.12
CA ALA A 68 -19.03 -10.59 20.50
C ALA A 68 -19.62 -9.17 20.51
N GLU A 69 -20.87 -9.00 20.13
CA GLU A 69 -21.56 -7.72 20.18
C GLU A 69 -21.62 -7.15 21.60
N SER A 70 -21.95 -7.99 22.60
CA SER A 70 -21.97 -7.58 24.01
C SER A 70 -20.59 -7.13 24.48
N ALA A 71 -19.52 -7.87 24.16
CA ALA A 71 -18.16 -7.53 24.54
C ALA A 71 -17.72 -6.18 23.94
N LEU A 72 -17.99 -5.95 22.65
CA LEU A 72 -17.64 -4.70 21.98
C LEU A 72 -18.41 -3.50 22.55
N ASN A 73 -19.69 -3.68 22.86
CA ASN A 73 -20.51 -2.65 23.48
C ASN A 73 -20.01 -2.27 24.88
N GLN A 74 -19.57 -3.23 25.70
CA GLN A 74 -19.03 -2.98 27.03
C GLN A 74 -17.74 -2.14 26.99
N GLU A 75 -16.91 -2.33 25.97
CA GLU A 75 -15.67 -1.59 25.75
C GLU A 75 -15.86 -0.34 24.88
N ALA A 76 -17.12 0.03 24.59
CA ALA A 76 -17.48 1.18 23.76
C ALA A 76 -16.81 1.20 22.38
N ILE A 77 -16.62 0.02 21.78
CA ILE A 77 -16.09 -0.13 20.42
C ILE A 77 -17.26 -0.16 19.45
N TYR A 78 -17.23 0.75 18.50
CA TYR A 78 -18.29 0.86 17.49
C TYR A 78 -18.16 -0.25 16.44
N LEU A 79 -19.23 -1.00 16.27
CA LEU A 79 -19.38 -2.05 15.25
C LEU A 79 -20.44 -1.58 14.25
N ASP A 80 -20.08 -1.45 12.97
CA ASP A 80 -21.01 -0.98 11.94
C ASP A 80 -22.13 -1.97 11.67
N GLU A 81 -21.75 -3.22 11.46
CA GLU A 81 -22.69 -4.26 11.00
C GLU A 81 -22.20 -5.65 11.41
N ILE A 82 -23.14 -6.48 11.88
CA ILE A 82 -22.98 -7.94 11.94
C ILE A 82 -23.77 -8.52 10.78
N LYS A 83 -23.09 -9.14 9.84
CA LYS A 83 -23.71 -9.65 8.64
C LYS A 83 -23.62 -11.17 8.54
N PRO A 84 -24.75 -11.88 8.45
CA PRO A 84 -24.75 -13.29 8.08
C PRO A 84 -24.15 -13.49 6.68
N VAL A 85 -23.27 -14.47 6.54
CA VAL A 85 -22.62 -14.80 5.28
C VAL A 85 -22.72 -16.29 5.00
N ALA A 86 -22.76 -16.68 3.72
CA ALA A 86 -22.77 -18.07 3.29
C ALA A 86 -21.36 -18.67 3.31
N LEU A 87 -20.61 -18.40 4.38
CA LEU A 87 -19.22 -18.88 4.56
C LEU A 87 -19.15 -19.79 5.78
N LYS A 88 -18.14 -20.64 5.79
CA LYS A 88 -17.83 -21.53 6.89
C LYS A 88 -16.33 -21.48 7.19
N ALA A 89 -15.99 -21.62 8.47
CA ALA A 89 -14.62 -21.87 8.88
C ALA A 89 -14.14 -23.28 8.41
N PHE A 90 -12.86 -23.57 8.52
CA PHE A 90 -12.28 -24.86 8.12
C PHE A 90 -12.91 -26.05 8.87
N ASN A 91 -13.37 -25.86 10.09
CA ASN A 91 -14.11 -26.85 10.87
C ASN A 91 -15.60 -26.98 10.48
N GLN A 92 -16.02 -26.38 9.37
CA GLN A 92 -17.41 -26.38 8.85
C GLN A 92 -18.43 -25.61 9.70
N VAL A 93 -18.02 -24.86 10.71
CA VAL A 93 -18.89 -24.00 11.50
C VAL A 93 -19.25 -22.74 10.70
N SER A 94 -20.54 -22.35 10.73
CA SER A 94 -21.02 -21.12 10.09
C SER A 94 -20.45 -19.89 10.79
N VAL A 95 -20.08 -18.88 10.01
CA VAL A 95 -19.52 -17.62 10.51
C VAL A 95 -20.38 -16.42 10.14
N VAL A 96 -20.22 -15.34 10.87
CA VAL A 96 -20.77 -14.01 10.55
C VAL A 96 -19.63 -13.02 10.38
N ALA A 97 -19.84 -12.03 9.53
CA ALA A 97 -18.88 -10.96 9.29
C ALA A 97 -19.16 -9.78 10.22
N LEU A 98 -18.11 -9.25 10.86
CA LEU A 98 -18.14 -8.05 11.67
C LEU A 98 -17.44 -6.93 10.88
N TYR A 99 -18.16 -5.85 10.57
CA TYR A 99 -17.66 -4.73 9.78
C TYR A 99 -17.35 -3.51 10.64
N PHE A 100 -16.26 -2.83 10.31
CA PHE A 100 -15.77 -1.65 11.02
C PHE A 100 -15.43 -0.53 10.02
N SER A 101 -15.83 0.69 10.33
CA SER A 101 -15.56 1.87 9.50
C SER A 101 -14.15 2.41 9.68
N THR A 102 -13.47 2.10 10.80
CA THR A 102 -12.11 2.56 11.08
C THR A 102 -11.16 1.42 11.38
N LEU A 103 -9.88 1.61 11.07
CA LEU A 103 -8.79 0.69 11.45
C LEU A 103 -8.66 0.61 12.97
N ARG A 104 -8.84 1.74 13.64
CA ARG A 104 -8.78 1.82 15.10
C ARG A 104 -9.77 0.84 15.74
N GLU A 105 -11.04 0.92 15.35
CA GLU A 105 -12.08 0.05 15.89
C GLU A 105 -11.85 -1.41 15.52
N PHE A 106 -11.45 -1.68 14.28
CA PHE A 106 -11.10 -3.02 13.81
C PHE A 106 -10.00 -3.67 14.69
N TYR A 107 -8.89 -2.97 14.94
CA TYR A 107 -7.80 -3.53 15.74
C TYR A 107 -8.16 -3.62 17.23
N GLN A 108 -8.87 -2.64 17.78
CA GLN A 108 -9.36 -2.70 19.16
C GLN A 108 -10.34 -3.85 19.36
N ALA A 109 -11.31 -4.03 18.45
CA ALA A 109 -12.26 -5.13 18.50
C ALA A 109 -11.58 -6.49 18.50
N ARG A 110 -10.57 -6.67 17.63
CA ARG A 110 -9.79 -7.90 17.58
C ARG A 110 -9.16 -8.25 18.94
N GLU A 111 -8.54 -7.27 19.58
CA GLU A 111 -7.87 -7.50 20.87
C GLU A 111 -8.89 -7.78 21.99
N VAL A 112 -10.00 -7.06 22.04
CA VAL A 112 -11.07 -7.28 23.03
C VAL A 112 -11.69 -8.67 22.88
N LEU A 113 -12.05 -9.07 21.67
CA LEU A 113 -12.66 -10.38 21.45
C LEU A 113 -11.71 -11.52 21.81
N LYS A 114 -10.40 -11.37 21.57
CA LYS A 114 -9.38 -12.34 22.03
C LYS A 114 -9.33 -12.44 23.56
N GLN A 115 -9.40 -11.31 24.26
CA GLN A 115 -9.43 -11.29 25.74
C GLN A 115 -10.69 -11.98 26.30
N TRP A 116 -11.80 -11.88 25.57
CA TRP A 116 -13.05 -12.56 25.91
C TRP A 116 -13.09 -14.04 25.49
N GLY A 117 -11.99 -14.57 24.94
CA GLY A 117 -11.90 -15.96 24.46
C GLY A 117 -12.72 -16.24 23.21
N ILE A 118 -13.16 -15.20 22.48
CA ILE A 118 -13.90 -15.34 21.23
C ILE A 118 -12.91 -15.51 20.08
N LYS A 119 -13.05 -16.62 19.36
CA LYS A 119 -12.18 -16.92 18.21
C LYS A 119 -12.56 -16.04 17.02
N CYS A 120 -11.58 -15.25 16.55
CA CYS A 120 -11.68 -14.48 15.32
C CYS A 120 -11.04 -15.25 14.16
N TYR A 121 -11.56 -15.05 12.95
CA TYR A 121 -11.06 -15.63 11.71
C TYR A 121 -10.75 -14.52 10.73
N GLU A 122 -9.63 -14.63 10.00
CA GLU A 122 -9.13 -13.64 9.05
C GLU A 122 -8.93 -12.24 9.67
N ASP A 123 -8.71 -12.18 10.99
CA ASP A 123 -8.47 -10.95 11.74
C ASP A 123 -7.04 -10.40 11.56
N ASP A 124 -6.17 -11.17 10.93
CA ASP A 124 -4.80 -10.85 10.54
C ASP A 124 -4.68 -10.31 9.10
N ILE A 125 -5.74 -10.43 8.28
CA ILE A 125 -5.76 -9.90 6.92
C ILE A 125 -5.92 -8.38 6.97
N ARG A 126 -4.91 -7.67 6.47
CA ARG A 126 -4.96 -6.21 6.41
C ARG A 126 -6.05 -5.74 5.44
N PRO A 127 -6.75 -4.62 5.73
CA PRO A 127 -7.83 -4.13 4.88
C PRO A 127 -7.41 -3.79 3.44
N ASP A 128 -6.17 -3.34 3.21
CA ASP A 128 -5.63 -3.12 1.87
C ASP A 128 -5.39 -4.42 1.11
N ASP A 129 -4.94 -5.49 1.77
CA ASP A 129 -4.80 -6.81 1.17
C ASP A 129 -6.18 -7.38 0.80
N ARG A 130 -7.13 -7.33 1.72
CA ARG A 130 -8.52 -7.75 1.48
C ARG A 130 -9.15 -6.99 0.32
N PHE A 131 -8.94 -5.68 0.25
CA PHE A 131 -9.43 -4.85 -0.85
C PHE A 131 -9.00 -5.39 -2.22
N LEU A 132 -7.73 -5.79 -2.36
CA LEU A 132 -7.21 -6.36 -3.59
C LEU A 132 -7.73 -7.77 -3.84
N MET A 133 -7.79 -8.61 -2.80
CA MET A 133 -8.26 -10.01 -2.87
C MET A 133 -9.72 -10.07 -3.33
N GLU A 134 -10.61 -9.30 -2.73
CA GLU A 134 -12.04 -9.28 -3.07
C GLU A 134 -12.33 -8.80 -4.49
N ARG A 135 -11.42 -8.01 -5.06
CA ARG A 135 -11.53 -7.50 -6.43
C ARG A 135 -10.69 -8.27 -7.43
N PHE A 136 -10.00 -9.34 -6.98
CA PHE A 136 -9.08 -10.16 -7.79
C PHE A 136 -8.01 -9.32 -8.50
N ILE A 137 -7.54 -8.27 -7.83
CA ILE A 137 -6.48 -7.39 -8.32
C ILE A 137 -5.13 -7.99 -7.92
N THR A 138 -4.27 -8.25 -8.90
CA THR A 138 -2.89 -8.70 -8.67
C THR A 138 -1.91 -7.53 -8.76
N ALA A 139 -1.82 -6.90 -9.95
CA ALA A 139 -0.95 -5.76 -10.17
C ALA A 139 -1.56 -4.73 -11.14
N ASP A 140 -2.14 -5.21 -12.25
CA ASP A 140 -2.78 -4.34 -13.23
C ASP A 140 -4.16 -3.87 -12.76
N ILE A 141 -4.35 -2.57 -12.77
CA ILE A 141 -5.58 -1.92 -12.30
C ILE A 141 -6.13 -1.01 -13.40
N THR A 142 -7.42 -1.17 -13.68
CA THR A 142 -8.20 -0.14 -14.38
C THR A 142 -8.88 0.73 -13.33
N PHE A 143 -8.75 2.04 -13.43
CA PHE A 143 -9.29 2.97 -12.45
C PHE A 143 -9.94 4.19 -13.08
N ALA A 144 -10.85 4.80 -12.33
CA ALA A 144 -11.43 6.11 -12.59
C ALA A 144 -11.64 6.82 -11.26
N GLY A 145 -11.63 8.14 -11.24
CA GLY A 145 -11.82 8.92 -10.03
C GLY A 145 -11.85 10.42 -10.32
N GLN A 146 -12.12 11.21 -9.31
CA GLN A 146 -12.03 12.66 -9.40
C GLN A 146 -10.54 13.05 -9.39
N LYS A 147 -10.10 13.70 -10.47
CA LYS A 147 -8.72 14.16 -10.57
C LYS A 147 -8.51 15.31 -9.57
N ALA A 148 -7.65 15.08 -8.59
CA ALA A 148 -7.14 16.15 -7.76
C ALA A 148 -6.01 16.91 -8.49
N ASN A 149 -5.56 18.00 -7.89
CA ASN A 149 -4.42 18.74 -8.40
C ASN A 149 -3.17 17.87 -8.47
N VAL A 150 -2.25 18.22 -9.37
CA VAL A 150 -0.91 17.65 -9.39
C VAL A 150 -0.23 18.00 -8.07
N LEU A 151 0.29 17.01 -7.40
CA LEU A 151 0.98 17.14 -6.12
C LEU A 151 2.49 16.92 -6.31
N LEU A 152 3.26 17.40 -5.35
CA LEU A 152 4.71 17.22 -5.31
C LEU A 152 5.07 16.37 -4.10
N THR A 153 6.02 15.46 -4.29
CA THR A 153 6.74 14.78 -3.21
C THR A 153 8.22 14.94 -3.50
N GLY A 154 8.90 15.76 -2.70
CA GLY A 154 10.26 16.19 -3.06
C GLY A 154 10.28 16.89 -4.40
N SER A 155 11.11 16.43 -5.33
CA SER A 155 11.24 16.93 -6.71
C SER A 155 10.25 16.28 -7.69
N HIS A 156 9.54 15.23 -7.29
CA HIS A 156 8.71 14.42 -8.19
C HIS A 156 7.25 14.85 -8.17
N GLN A 157 6.65 14.95 -9.36
CA GLN A 157 5.24 15.24 -9.53
C GLN A 157 4.46 13.94 -9.65
N TYR A 158 3.30 13.88 -8.99
CA TYR A 158 2.35 12.80 -9.14
C TYR A 158 0.91 13.31 -9.26
N ARG A 159 0.07 12.50 -9.88
CA ARG A 159 -1.36 12.79 -10.01
C ARG A 159 -2.12 12.02 -8.95
N ARG A 160 -3.03 12.70 -8.27
CA ARG A 160 -3.88 12.09 -7.27
C ARG A 160 -5.32 12.04 -7.76
N PHE A 161 -5.98 10.94 -7.50
CA PHE A 161 -7.39 10.73 -7.79
C PHE A 161 -8.12 10.40 -6.51
N GLU A 162 -9.10 11.22 -6.15
CA GLU A 162 -9.98 11.02 -5.01
C GLU A 162 -11.22 10.22 -5.41
N GLN A 163 -11.86 9.59 -4.42
CA GLN A 163 -13.04 8.74 -4.63
C GLN A 163 -12.84 7.75 -5.78
N ALA A 164 -11.65 7.20 -5.85
CA ALA A 164 -11.27 6.33 -6.94
C ALA A 164 -12.05 5.01 -6.88
N LYS A 165 -12.46 4.54 -8.06
CA LYS A 165 -12.98 3.20 -8.27
C LYS A 165 -11.98 2.43 -9.12
N CYS A 166 -11.68 1.22 -8.72
CA CYS A 166 -10.74 0.39 -9.45
C CYS A 166 -11.22 -1.05 -9.56
N LYS A 167 -10.76 -1.72 -10.60
CA LYS A 167 -11.02 -3.13 -10.87
C LYS A 167 -9.82 -3.78 -11.53
N ARG A 168 -9.77 -5.10 -11.49
CA ARG A 168 -8.76 -5.86 -12.23
C ARG A 168 -8.83 -5.56 -13.73
N VAL A 169 -7.71 -5.69 -14.40
CA VAL A 169 -7.63 -5.69 -15.88
C VAL A 169 -7.85 -7.11 -16.38
N ASP A 170 -8.59 -7.27 -17.48
CA ASP A 170 -8.75 -8.56 -18.14
C ASP A 170 -7.39 -9.08 -18.64
N LYS A 171 -7.13 -10.38 -18.42
CA LYS A 171 -5.84 -11.00 -18.80
C LYS A 171 -5.40 -10.72 -20.23
N ALA A 172 -6.36 -10.70 -21.16
CA ALA A 172 -6.10 -10.42 -22.58
C ALA A 172 -5.60 -8.99 -22.86
N LEU A 173 -5.81 -8.06 -21.90
CA LEU A 173 -5.40 -6.66 -22.00
C LEU A 173 -4.18 -6.34 -21.12
N GLN A 174 -3.68 -7.33 -20.37
CA GLN A 174 -2.46 -7.14 -19.57
C GLN A 174 -1.28 -6.94 -20.52
N LYS A 175 -0.53 -5.88 -20.27
CA LYS A 175 0.73 -5.60 -20.98
C LYS A 175 1.85 -5.76 -19.99
N ASP A 176 2.96 -6.28 -20.45
CA ASP A 176 4.17 -6.32 -19.64
C ASP A 176 4.58 -4.86 -19.33
N ILE A 177 4.66 -4.58 -18.05
CA ILE A 177 5.18 -3.31 -17.54
C ILE A 177 6.59 -3.57 -17.07
N THR A 178 7.54 -2.95 -17.71
CA THR A 178 8.93 -3.01 -17.29
C THR A 178 9.12 -2.12 -16.07
N LEU A 179 9.56 -2.73 -14.98
CA LEU A 179 9.98 -2.04 -13.77
C LEU A 179 11.51 -2.05 -13.73
N THR A 180 12.11 -0.94 -13.35
CA THR A 180 13.50 -0.92 -12.95
C THR A 180 13.60 -1.52 -11.56
N THR A 181 14.41 -2.56 -11.41
CA THR A 181 14.59 -3.23 -10.13
C THR A 181 15.97 -2.92 -9.59
N VAL A 182 16.03 -2.45 -8.34
CA VAL A 182 17.29 -2.25 -7.62
C VAL A 182 17.29 -3.15 -6.40
N SER A 183 18.33 -3.98 -6.29
CA SER A 183 18.65 -4.68 -5.04
C SER A 183 19.43 -3.71 -4.17
N LEU A 184 18.99 -3.55 -2.94
CA LEU A 184 19.66 -2.72 -1.95
C LEU A 184 20.04 -3.61 -0.76
N ASP A 185 21.31 -3.56 -0.39
CA ASP A 185 21.85 -4.31 0.75
C ASP A 185 22.56 -3.34 1.70
N ILE A 186 22.38 -3.54 3.01
CA ILE A 186 22.88 -2.65 4.06
C ILE A 186 23.76 -3.43 5.00
N GLU A 187 25.02 -3.01 5.14
CA GLU A 187 25.96 -3.58 6.08
C GLU A 187 26.19 -2.64 7.27
N CYS A 188 25.99 -3.16 8.46
CA CYS A 188 26.18 -2.39 9.70
C CYS A 188 26.79 -3.25 10.82
N SER A 189 27.37 -2.57 11.84
CA SER A 189 27.86 -3.24 13.04
C SER A 189 26.70 -3.81 13.87
N MET A 190 27.03 -4.65 14.84
CA MET A 190 26.08 -5.14 15.85
C MET A 190 25.50 -4.02 16.72
N SER A 191 26.18 -2.88 16.81
CA SER A 191 25.72 -1.65 17.51
C SER A 191 24.87 -0.75 16.62
N GLY A 192 24.70 -1.07 15.33
CA GLY A 192 23.90 -0.30 14.39
C GLY A 192 24.66 0.79 13.64
N GLU A 193 26.01 0.82 13.71
CA GLU A 193 26.81 1.73 12.89
C GLU A 193 26.81 1.28 11.43
N LEU A 194 26.46 2.18 10.52
CA LEU A 194 26.41 1.90 9.09
C LEU A 194 27.83 1.83 8.51
N TYR A 195 28.13 0.77 7.76
CA TYR A 195 29.40 0.61 7.05
C TYR A 195 29.26 0.87 5.57
N SER A 196 28.28 0.27 4.94
CA SER A 196 28.08 0.42 3.50
C SER A 196 26.65 0.14 3.08
N ILE A 197 26.31 0.63 1.89
CA ILE A 197 25.09 0.28 1.17
C ILE A 197 25.45 -0.14 -0.24
N GLY A 198 25.13 -1.38 -0.60
CA GLY A 198 25.24 -1.93 -1.94
C GLY A 198 24.00 -1.63 -2.77
N LEU A 199 24.20 -1.21 -4.01
CA LEU A 199 23.14 -0.98 -5.00
C LEU A 199 23.46 -1.81 -6.24
N TYR A 200 22.53 -2.68 -6.61
CA TYR A 200 22.66 -3.53 -7.79
C TYR A 200 21.43 -3.47 -8.67
N SER A 201 21.60 -3.18 -9.93
CA SER A 201 20.56 -3.24 -10.95
C SER A 201 21.17 -3.66 -12.29
N GLU A 202 20.36 -3.78 -13.33
CA GLU A 202 20.82 -4.06 -14.69
C GLU A 202 21.85 -3.02 -15.18
N HIS A 203 21.77 -1.79 -14.68
CA HIS A 203 22.57 -0.66 -15.13
C HIS A 203 23.44 -0.03 -14.04
N CYS A 204 23.46 -0.59 -12.84
CA CYS A 204 24.21 -0.05 -11.72
C CYS A 204 24.75 -1.18 -10.85
N GLN A 205 26.06 -1.11 -10.56
CA GLN A 205 26.76 -1.99 -9.60
C GLN A 205 27.64 -1.08 -8.74
N GLN A 206 27.08 -0.57 -7.66
CA GLN A 206 27.73 0.47 -6.85
C GLN A 206 27.66 0.13 -5.38
N VAL A 207 28.70 0.48 -4.63
CA VAL A 207 28.73 0.42 -3.17
C VAL A 207 29.08 1.81 -2.63
N LEU A 208 28.17 2.36 -1.83
CA LEU A 208 28.45 3.54 -1.01
C LEU A 208 29.09 3.05 0.29
N MET A 209 30.34 3.42 0.58
CA MET A 209 31.10 2.87 1.71
C MET A 209 31.72 3.98 2.57
N ILE A 210 31.57 3.85 3.88
CA ILE A 210 32.20 4.76 4.85
C ILE A 210 33.62 4.28 5.10
N ALA A 211 34.61 5.16 4.89
CA ALA A 211 35.98 4.91 5.30
C ALA A 211 36.74 6.20 5.54
N ASP A 212 37.74 6.13 6.42
CA ASP A 212 38.68 7.23 6.59
C ASP A 212 39.52 7.38 5.32
N GLN A 213 39.55 8.58 4.76
CA GLN A 213 40.25 8.87 3.51
C GLN A 213 41.76 8.54 3.55
N GLN A 214 42.32 8.38 4.75
CA GLN A 214 43.73 8.03 4.95
C GLN A 214 44.04 6.54 4.74
N GLU A 215 43.01 5.66 4.79
CA GLU A 215 43.18 4.21 4.66
C GLU A 215 42.94 3.70 3.24
N ILE A 216 42.46 4.54 2.34
CA ILE A 216 42.11 4.14 0.97
C ILE A 216 43.37 4.12 0.09
N THR A 217 43.95 2.97 -0.08
CA THR A 217 44.97 2.79 -1.14
C THR A 217 44.29 2.63 -2.49
N ARG A 218 44.77 3.38 -3.49
CA ARG A 218 44.26 3.37 -4.89
C ARG A 218 44.24 1.97 -5.54
N GLU A 219 44.90 0.98 -4.98
CA GLU A 219 44.96 -0.40 -5.49
C GLU A 219 43.73 -1.20 -5.13
N GLN A 220 43.06 -0.92 -4.02
CA GLN A 220 41.85 -1.65 -3.57
C GLN A 220 40.61 -1.33 -4.41
N ALA A 221 40.57 -0.16 -5.04
CA ALA A 221 39.44 0.29 -5.87
C ALA A 221 39.44 -0.31 -7.29
N LYS A 222 40.49 -1.02 -7.72
CA LYS A 222 40.65 -1.51 -9.10
C LYS A 222 40.37 -3.00 -9.30
N THR A 223 39.97 -3.73 -8.27
CA THR A 223 39.90 -5.21 -8.32
C THR A 223 38.52 -5.76 -8.66
N THR A 224 37.51 -4.91 -8.83
CA THR A 224 36.14 -5.38 -9.08
C THR A 224 35.47 -4.48 -10.12
N ASP A 225 34.56 -5.04 -10.94
CA ASP A 225 33.66 -4.30 -11.83
C ASP A 225 32.60 -3.48 -11.05
N ILE A 226 32.75 -3.37 -9.72
CA ILE A 226 31.87 -2.65 -8.82
C ILE A 226 32.43 -1.25 -8.58
N ASP A 227 31.61 -0.23 -8.76
CA ASP A 227 31.94 1.15 -8.45
C ASP A 227 31.81 1.42 -6.94
N ILE A 228 32.93 1.68 -6.26
CA ILE A 228 32.95 2.00 -4.84
C ILE A 228 33.06 3.51 -4.65
N VAL A 229 31.99 4.10 -4.07
CA VAL A 229 31.91 5.52 -3.76
C VAL A 229 32.12 5.73 -2.27
N TRP A 230 33.29 6.28 -1.93
CA TRP A 230 33.69 6.51 -0.56
C TRP A 230 32.99 7.71 0.07
N GLN A 231 32.57 7.56 1.31
CA GLN A 231 31.85 8.56 2.08
C GLN A 231 32.61 8.85 3.39
N ALA A 232 32.61 10.09 3.81
CA ALA A 232 33.29 10.48 5.05
C ALA A 232 32.55 10.04 6.32
N ASP A 233 31.22 9.96 6.24
CA ASP A 233 30.35 9.61 7.37
C ASP A 233 28.99 9.09 6.89
N GLU A 234 28.21 8.58 7.84
CA GLU A 234 26.85 8.06 7.61
C GLU A 234 25.92 9.11 6.99
N LYS A 235 26.00 10.36 7.43
CA LYS A 235 25.15 11.44 6.92
C LYS A 235 25.40 11.67 5.43
N GLN A 236 26.67 11.69 5.01
CA GLN A 236 27.04 11.86 3.61
C GLN A 236 26.60 10.64 2.79
N LEU A 237 26.77 9.43 3.31
CA LEU A 237 26.33 8.20 2.66
C LEU A 237 24.83 8.22 2.41
N LEU A 238 24.02 8.51 3.43
CA LEU A 238 22.56 8.59 3.29
C LEU A 238 22.13 9.73 2.36
N THR A 239 22.81 10.87 2.39
CA THR A 239 22.53 11.98 1.47
C THR A 239 22.75 11.55 0.02
N ASN A 240 23.88 10.88 -0.26
CA ASN A 240 24.21 10.40 -1.60
C ASN A 240 23.28 9.28 -2.05
N LEU A 241 22.85 8.42 -1.15
CA LEU A 241 21.80 7.42 -1.44
C LEU A 241 20.50 8.07 -1.90
N LEU A 242 20.03 9.10 -1.18
CA LEU A 242 18.81 9.82 -1.55
C LEU A 242 18.96 10.56 -2.89
N LEU A 243 20.12 11.14 -3.16
CA LEU A 243 20.42 11.76 -4.46
C LEU A 243 20.42 10.71 -5.57
N TRP A 244 21.03 9.55 -5.33
CA TRP A 244 21.04 8.45 -6.28
C TRP A 244 19.61 8.02 -6.67
N PHE A 245 18.73 7.84 -5.69
CA PHE A 245 17.32 7.52 -5.97
C PHE A 245 16.59 8.64 -6.70
N SER A 246 16.89 9.90 -6.38
CA SER A 246 16.31 11.06 -7.09
C SER A 246 16.70 11.11 -8.56
N ASP A 247 17.95 10.72 -8.87
CA ASP A 247 18.51 10.82 -10.22
C ASP A 247 18.14 9.62 -11.11
N HIS A 248 18.00 8.43 -10.51
CA HIS A 248 17.75 7.19 -11.25
C HIS A 248 16.28 6.80 -11.30
N ASP A 249 15.47 7.23 -10.33
CA ASP A 249 14.01 6.92 -10.21
C ASP A 249 13.68 5.47 -10.62
N PRO A 250 14.26 4.48 -9.94
CA PRO A 250 14.13 3.06 -10.29
C PRO A 250 12.72 2.53 -10.12
#